data_9b50fc6b93e790b4bc0298e5341a2bfd
#
_entry.id   9b50fc6b93e790b4bc0298e5341a2bfd
#
_cell.length_a   1.000
_cell.length_b   1.000
_cell.length_c   1.000
_cell.angle_alpha   90.00
_cell.angle_beta   90.00
_cell.angle_gamma   90.00
#
_symmetry.space_group_name_H-M   'P 1'
#
loop_
_entity.id
_entity.type
_entity.pdbx_description
1 polymer ?
#
loop_
_entity_poly.entity_id
_entity_poly.type
_entity_poly.pdbx_seq_one_letter_code
_entity_poly.pdbx_strand_id
1 'polypeptide(L)'
;MSLDNTVVVLKNNKNKHLAVLKDDQEFVTQNGVIKFNDIKELPSVITSSNNHEYHVYIPSFEEFILLMKRGPQIIYPKDIGSILIAGNINKNSNILEIGTGSGALTLYLNLILDKESQLFTLDESKRNQRRAQKLSLIHI
;
A
#
# COMPACT_ATOMS: atom_id res chain seq x y z
N MET A 1 16.11 0.88 14.92
CA MET A 1 14.66 1.16 14.76
C MET A 1 14.02 -0.15 14.36
N SER A 2 12.94 -0.58 15.00
CA SER A 2 12.25 -1.81 14.59
C SER A 2 11.61 -1.62 13.21
N LEU A 3 11.75 -2.60 12.33
CA LEU A 3 11.09 -2.63 11.03
C LEU A 3 9.71 -3.32 11.11
N ASP A 4 9.29 -3.73 12.30
CA ASP A 4 8.00 -4.40 12.51
C ASP A 4 6.84 -3.52 12.02
N ASN A 5 5.87 -4.12 11.35
CA ASN A 5 4.74 -3.49 10.68
C ASN A 5 5.09 -2.54 9.52
N THR A 6 6.34 -2.56 9.04
CA THR A 6 6.73 -1.79 7.86
C THR A 6 6.26 -2.48 6.58
N VAL A 7 5.64 -1.72 5.68
CA VAL A 7 5.28 -2.22 4.34
C VAL A 7 6.49 -2.16 3.43
N VAL A 8 6.80 -3.26 2.77
CA VAL A 8 7.94 -3.36 1.85
C VAL A 8 7.55 -4.01 0.52
N VAL A 9 8.34 -3.73 -0.49
CA VAL A 9 8.37 -4.50 -1.73
C VAL A 9 9.50 -5.51 -1.67
N LEU A 10 9.18 -6.75 -1.98
CA LEU A 10 10.13 -7.83 -2.25
C LEU A 10 10.21 -8.00 -3.76
N LYS A 11 11.29 -7.56 -4.38
CA LYS A 11 11.45 -7.55 -5.84
C LYS A 11 12.59 -8.46 -6.28
N ASN A 12 12.32 -9.35 -7.21
CA ASN A 12 13.32 -10.06 -7.98
C ASN A 12 13.21 -9.71 -9.49
N ASN A 13 13.99 -10.39 -10.34
CA ASN A 13 14.01 -10.11 -11.78
C ASN A 13 12.66 -10.32 -12.48
N LYS A 14 11.74 -11.12 -11.92
CA LYS A 14 10.48 -11.50 -12.55
C LYS A 14 9.24 -10.96 -11.84
N ASN A 15 9.31 -10.79 -10.52
CA ASN A 15 8.15 -10.53 -9.69
C ASN A 15 8.40 -9.41 -8.67
N LYS A 16 7.31 -8.73 -8.32
CA LYS A 16 7.23 -7.82 -7.17
C LYS A 16 6.11 -8.28 -6.25
N HIS A 17 6.39 -8.33 -4.97
CA HIS A 17 5.42 -8.67 -3.93
C HIS A 17 5.38 -7.58 -2.88
N LEU A 18 4.17 -7.21 -2.46
CA LEU A 18 3.97 -6.34 -1.32
C LEU A 18 3.85 -7.21 -0.07
N ALA A 19 4.60 -6.89 0.96
CA ALA A 19 4.58 -7.58 2.24
C ALA A 19 4.58 -6.58 3.40
N VAL A 20 4.04 -7.00 4.54
CA VAL A 20 4.17 -6.27 5.82
C VAL A 20 5.15 -7.07 6.66
N LEU A 21 6.26 -6.44 7.01
CA LEU A 21 7.26 -7.07 7.87
C LEU A 21 6.65 -7.30 9.25
N LYS A 22 6.84 -8.49 9.78
CA LYS A 22 6.47 -8.85 11.14
C LYS A 22 7.53 -9.76 11.71
N ASP A 23 7.90 -9.50 12.95
CA ASP A 23 8.87 -10.31 13.66
C ASP A 23 8.45 -11.79 13.63
N ASP A 24 9.45 -12.68 13.46
CA ASP A 24 9.30 -14.13 13.40
C ASP A 24 8.38 -14.69 12.30
N GLN A 25 8.03 -13.88 11.30
CA GLN A 25 7.26 -14.33 10.14
C GLN A 25 8.14 -14.58 8.91
N GLU A 26 7.58 -15.35 8.01
CA GLU A 26 8.18 -15.72 6.74
C GLU A 26 7.26 -15.37 5.58
N PHE A 27 7.84 -15.07 4.43
CA PHE A 27 7.12 -14.85 3.19
C PHE A 27 7.44 -15.96 2.19
N VAL A 28 6.41 -16.71 1.82
CA VAL A 28 6.53 -17.82 0.85
C VAL A 28 6.38 -17.28 -0.56
N THR A 29 7.38 -17.55 -1.40
CA THR A 29 7.37 -17.20 -2.82
C THR A 29 7.50 -18.45 -3.67
N GLN A 30 7.34 -18.32 -4.99
CA GLN A 30 7.64 -19.42 -5.93
C GLN A 30 9.13 -19.79 -5.94
N ASN A 31 10.00 -18.90 -5.47
CA ASN A 31 11.46 -19.05 -5.44
C ASN A 31 11.98 -19.31 -4.03
N GLY A 32 11.19 -19.89 -3.16
CA GLY A 32 11.57 -20.22 -1.79
C GLY A 32 11.01 -19.26 -0.74
N VAL A 33 11.45 -19.46 0.46
CA VAL A 33 11.00 -18.74 1.65
C VAL A 33 11.97 -17.61 2.01
N ILE A 34 11.43 -16.46 2.36
CA ILE A 34 12.14 -15.29 2.86
C ILE A 34 11.80 -15.13 4.33
N LYS A 35 12.80 -15.13 5.20
CA LYS A 35 12.62 -14.85 6.63
C LYS A 35 12.70 -13.34 6.86
N PHE A 36 11.68 -12.77 7.47
CA PHE A 36 11.66 -11.32 7.74
C PHE A 36 12.75 -10.89 8.73
N ASN A 37 13.16 -11.80 9.62
CA ASN A 37 14.25 -11.56 10.56
C ASN A 37 15.61 -11.35 9.89
N ASP A 38 15.78 -11.73 8.62
CA ASP A 38 17.01 -11.50 7.86
C ASP A 38 17.10 -10.07 7.32
N ILE A 39 15.97 -9.32 7.33
CA ILE A 39 15.88 -7.93 6.87
C ILE A 39 16.21 -7.01 8.05
N LYS A 40 17.44 -6.50 8.13
CA LYS A 40 17.90 -5.64 9.23
C LYS A 40 17.79 -4.14 8.95
N GLU A 41 17.81 -3.77 7.67
CA GLU A 41 17.75 -2.38 7.22
C GLU A 41 17.05 -2.29 5.86
N LEU A 42 16.62 -1.09 5.48
CA LEU A 42 16.02 -0.80 4.18
C LEU A 42 16.69 0.42 3.55
N PRO A 43 17.02 0.37 2.24
CA PRO A 43 16.86 -0.79 1.35
C PRO A 43 17.92 -1.87 1.63
N SER A 44 17.60 -3.12 1.28
CA SER A 44 18.52 -4.25 1.44
C SER A 44 18.35 -5.28 0.31
N VAL A 45 19.31 -6.20 0.24
CA VAL A 45 19.23 -7.39 -0.61
C VAL A 45 19.31 -8.62 0.27
N ILE A 46 18.39 -9.53 0.11
CA ILE A 46 18.31 -10.78 0.87
C ILE A 46 18.16 -11.96 -0.06
N THR A 47 18.45 -13.14 0.43
CA THR A 47 18.39 -14.38 -0.36
C THR A 47 17.29 -15.29 0.20
N SER A 48 16.45 -15.84 -0.66
CA SER A 48 15.47 -16.85 -0.28
C SER A 48 16.12 -18.20 0.00
N SER A 49 15.36 -19.13 0.59
CA SER A 49 15.81 -20.51 0.87
C SER A 49 16.32 -21.28 -0.37
N ASN A 50 15.93 -20.87 -1.56
CA ASN A 50 16.34 -21.46 -2.84
C ASN A 50 17.39 -20.61 -3.58
N ASN A 51 18.16 -19.79 -2.87
CA ASN A 51 19.24 -18.96 -3.38
C ASN A 51 18.83 -17.95 -4.46
N HIS A 52 17.62 -17.41 -4.39
CA HIS A 52 17.18 -16.31 -5.24
C HIS A 52 17.28 -14.97 -4.49
N GLU A 53 17.91 -13.99 -5.13
CA GLU A 53 18.06 -12.64 -4.58
C GLU A 53 16.75 -11.83 -4.69
N TYR A 54 16.47 -11.07 -3.64
CA TYR A 54 15.37 -10.12 -3.55
C TYR A 54 15.86 -8.78 -3.05
N HIS A 55 15.56 -7.72 -3.80
CA HIS A 55 15.69 -6.35 -3.33
C HIS A 55 14.49 -6.02 -2.44
N VAL A 56 14.77 -5.52 -1.24
CA VAL A 56 13.75 -5.15 -0.26
C VAL A 56 13.80 -3.65 -0.03
N TYR A 57 12.68 -2.98 -0.22
CA TYR A 57 12.61 -1.53 -0.07
C TYR A 57 11.19 -1.06 0.24
N ILE A 58 11.07 0.16 0.77
CA ILE A 58 9.77 0.81 1.00
C ILE A 58 9.15 1.18 -0.36
N PRO A 59 7.90 0.75 -0.67
CA PRO A 59 7.26 1.09 -1.92
C PRO A 59 7.06 2.60 -2.07
N SER A 60 7.12 3.10 -3.31
CA SER A 60 6.45 4.34 -3.62
C SER A 60 4.94 4.17 -3.44
N PHE A 61 4.22 5.28 -3.29
CA PHE A 61 2.77 5.22 -3.14
C PHE A 61 2.10 4.59 -4.37
N GLU A 62 2.62 4.91 -5.56
CA GLU A 62 2.17 4.29 -6.81
C GLU A 62 2.38 2.76 -6.80
N GLU A 63 3.58 2.29 -6.44
CA GLU A 63 3.86 0.86 -6.35
C GLU A 63 2.95 0.16 -5.34
N PHE A 64 2.70 0.81 -4.20
CA PHE A 64 1.78 0.27 -3.20
C PHE A 64 0.39 0.04 -3.79
N ILE A 65 -0.20 1.04 -4.43
CA ILE A 65 -1.53 0.94 -5.05
C ILE A 65 -1.57 -0.14 -6.14
N LEU A 66 -0.52 -0.24 -6.95
CA LEU A 66 -0.47 -1.23 -8.03
C LEU A 66 -0.27 -2.67 -7.54
N LEU A 67 0.40 -2.84 -6.40
CA LEU A 67 0.73 -4.15 -5.83
C LEU A 67 -0.25 -4.61 -4.74
N MET A 68 -1.05 -3.71 -4.17
CA MET A 68 -2.01 -4.09 -3.13
C MET A 68 -2.99 -5.15 -3.64
N LYS A 69 -3.47 -6.02 -2.75
CA LYS A 69 -4.46 -7.05 -3.09
C LYS A 69 -5.67 -6.42 -3.76
N ARG A 70 -5.85 -6.72 -5.04
CA ARG A 70 -6.94 -6.19 -5.85
C ARG A 70 -8.29 -6.66 -5.28
N GLY A 71 -9.14 -5.70 -5.10
CA GLY A 71 -10.54 -5.89 -4.82
C GLY A 71 -11.37 -5.50 -6.03
N PRO A 72 -12.43 -4.70 -5.83
CA PRO A 72 -13.10 -4.02 -6.91
C PRO A 72 -12.12 -3.14 -7.68
N GLN A 73 -12.52 -2.68 -8.85
CA GLN A 73 -11.72 -1.87 -9.74
C GLN A 73 -11.02 -0.73 -9.00
N ILE A 74 -9.70 -0.61 -9.17
CA ILE A 74 -8.90 0.47 -8.60
C ILE A 74 -8.94 1.68 -9.52
N ILE A 75 -8.90 2.88 -8.94
CA ILE A 75 -8.55 4.10 -9.68
C ILE A 75 -7.03 4.12 -9.82
N TYR A 76 -6.56 4.14 -11.06
CA TYR A 76 -5.12 4.11 -11.33
C TYR A 76 -4.47 5.45 -11.01
N PRO A 77 -3.18 5.46 -10.61
CA PRO A 77 -2.43 6.68 -10.30
C PRO A 77 -2.51 7.77 -11.38
N LYS A 78 -2.50 7.37 -12.65
CA LYS A 78 -2.62 8.30 -13.79
C LYS A 78 -3.94 9.08 -13.81
N ASP A 79 -5.03 8.50 -13.29
CA ASP A 79 -6.35 9.10 -13.29
C ASP A 79 -6.57 10.00 -12.06
N ILE A 80 -5.85 9.76 -10.99
CA ILE A 80 -5.96 10.52 -9.73
C ILE A 80 -5.56 11.97 -9.93
N GLY A 81 -4.49 12.24 -10.68
CA GLY A 81 -4.09 13.61 -11.02
C GLY A 81 -5.21 14.40 -11.69
N SER A 82 -5.91 13.79 -12.63
CA SER A 82 -7.07 14.41 -13.30
C SER A 82 -8.23 14.68 -12.35
N ILE A 83 -8.51 13.77 -11.42
CA ILE A 83 -9.55 13.93 -10.40
C ILE A 83 -9.20 15.10 -9.47
N LEU A 84 -7.96 15.21 -9.01
CA LEU A 84 -7.52 16.28 -8.12
C LEU A 84 -7.64 17.65 -8.79
N ILE A 85 -7.23 17.74 -10.05
CA ILE A 85 -7.29 19.00 -10.82
C ILE A 85 -8.74 19.37 -11.12
N ALA A 86 -9.53 18.43 -11.65
CA ALA A 86 -10.92 18.69 -12.00
C ALA A 86 -11.79 19.02 -10.77
N GLY A 87 -11.52 18.39 -9.64
CA GLY A 87 -12.19 18.65 -8.36
C GLY A 87 -11.65 19.85 -7.60
N ASN A 88 -10.61 20.53 -8.11
CA ASN A 88 -9.88 21.59 -7.37
C ASN A 88 -9.50 21.17 -5.95
N ILE A 89 -9.07 19.91 -5.80
CA ILE A 89 -8.74 19.31 -4.50
C ILE A 89 -7.37 19.77 -4.05
N ASN A 90 -7.30 20.31 -2.84
CA ASN A 90 -6.08 20.77 -2.21
C ASN A 90 -6.04 20.35 -0.74
N LYS A 91 -4.95 20.64 -0.04
CA LYS A 91 -4.73 20.21 1.34
C LYS A 91 -5.81 20.63 2.35
N ASN A 92 -6.55 21.70 2.06
CA ASN A 92 -7.58 22.25 2.94
C ASN A 92 -9.01 21.82 2.53
N SER A 93 -9.13 20.91 1.56
CA SER A 93 -10.43 20.48 1.06
C SER A 93 -11.15 19.55 2.04
N ASN A 94 -12.46 19.73 2.20
CA ASN A 94 -13.32 18.75 2.85
C ASN A 94 -14.00 17.91 1.75
N ILE A 95 -13.89 16.59 1.86
CA ILE A 95 -14.24 15.68 0.77
C ILE A 95 -15.23 14.62 1.25
N LEU A 96 -16.23 14.37 0.44
CA LEU A 96 -17.11 13.22 0.52
C LEU A 96 -16.87 12.32 -0.70
N GLU A 97 -16.31 11.14 -0.47
CA GLU A 97 -16.15 10.08 -1.47
C GLU A 97 -17.34 9.12 -1.38
N ILE A 98 -18.00 8.88 -2.50
CA ILE A 98 -19.08 7.89 -2.59
C ILE A 98 -18.60 6.75 -3.48
N GLY A 99 -18.50 5.56 -2.89
CA GLY A 99 -17.89 4.38 -3.51
C GLY A 99 -16.43 4.21 -3.15
N THR A 100 -16.14 3.89 -1.90
CA THR A 100 -14.78 3.62 -1.39
C THR A 100 -14.04 2.56 -2.21
N GLY A 101 -14.75 1.56 -2.68
CA GLY A 101 -14.22 0.50 -3.54
C GLY A 101 -13.01 -0.23 -2.95
N SER A 102 -11.88 -0.11 -3.63
CA SER A 102 -10.60 -0.67 -3.17
C SER A 102 -9.92 0.17 -2.07
N GLY A 103 -10.34 1.42 -1.89
CA GLY A 103 -9.69 2.41 -1.03
C GLY A 103 -8.51 3.14 -1.68
N ALA A 104 -8.24 2.92 -2.97
CA ALA A 104 -7.09 3.53 -3.64
C ALA A 104 -7.20 5.06 -3.68
N LEU A 105 -8.34 5.61 -4.10
CA LEU A 105 -8.57 7.04 -4.10
C LEU A 105 -8.59 7.61 -2.69
N THR A 106 -9.27 6.94 -1.74
CA THR A 106 -9.30 7.32 -0.33
C THR A 106 -7.89 7.53 0.23
N LEU A 107 -6.97 6.59 -0.06
CA LEU A 107 -5.58 6.68 0.39
C LEU A 107 -4.84 7.87 -0.22
N TYR A 108 -5.05 8.14 -1.51
CA TYR A 108 -4.46 9.31 -2.15
C TYR A 108 -4.99 10.62 -1.58
N LEU A 109 -6.29 10.70 -1.37
CA LEU A 109 -6.91 11.87 -0.76
C LEU A 109 -6.36 12.11 0.64
N ASN A 110 -6.26 11.04 1.44
CA ASN A 110 -5.70 11.13 2.79
C ASN A 110 -4.22 11.57 2.81
N LEU A 111 -3.45 11.21 1.79
CA LEU A 111 -2.05 11.64 1.67
C LEU A 111 -1.91 13.15 1.39
N ILE A 112 -2.88 13.74 0.69
CA ILE A 112 -2.85 15.15 0.25
C ILE A 112 -3.45 16.07 1.31
N LEU A 113 -4.50 15.62 1.98
CA LEU A 113 -5.27 16.43 2.93
C LEU A 113 -4.48 16.70 4.21
N ASP A 114 -4.64 17.90 4.74
CA ASP A 114 -4.08 18.30 6.03
C ASP A 114 -4.90 17.69 7.18
N LYS A 115 -4.34 17.68 8.38
CA LYS A 115 -4.96 17.11 9.59
C LYS A 115 -6.28 17.78 9.98
N GLU A 116 -6.47 19.04 9.57
CA GLU A 116 -7.69 19.80 9.84
C GLU A 116 -8.78 19.55 8.79
N SER A 117 -8.44 18.90 7.69
CA SER A 117 -9.38 18.57 6.62
C SER A 117 -10.17 17.30 6.95
N GLN A 118 -11.38 17.22 6.41
CA GLN A 118 -12.26 16.07 6.64
C GLN A 118 -12.41 15.26 5.36
N LEU A 119 -12.16 13.95 5.48
CA LEU A 119 -12.42 12.98 4.42
C LEU A 119 -13.44 11.96 4.90
N PHE A 120 -14.62 11.99 4.30
CA PHE A 120 -15.63 10.97 4.51
C PHE A 120 -15.68 10.08 3.29
N THR A 121 -15.67 8.77 3.50
CA THR A 121 -15.81 7.80 2.42
C THR A 121 -16.92 6.80 2.74
N LEU A 122 -17.79 6.57 1.77
CA LEU A 122 -18.98 5.71 1.90
C LEU A 122 -18.94 4.61 0.84
N ASP A 123 -19.37 3.41 1.23
CA ASP A 123 -19.57 2.29 0.31
C ASP A 123 -20.76 1.45 0.80
N GLU A 124 -21.58 0.97 -0.10
CA GLU A 124 -22.69 0.08 0.23
C GLU A 124 -22.20 -1.31 0.67
N SER A 125 -21.01 -1.70 0.21
CA SER A 125 -20.38 -2.98 0.54
C SER A 125 -19.58 -2.89 1.85
N LYS A 126 -20.09 -3.53 2.90
CA LYS A 126 -19.35 -3.70 4.16
C LYS A 126 -17.97 -4.34 3.98
N ARG A 127 -17.79 -5.16 2.94
CA ARG A 127 -16.51 -5.78 2.61
C ARG A 127 -15.50 -4.73 2.14
N ASN A 128 -15.93 -3.79 1.30
CA ASN A 128 -15.08 -2.69 0.80
C ASN A 128 -14.71 -1.75 1.95
N GLN A 129 -15.69 -1.35 2.77
CA GLN A 129 -15.43 -0.54 3.96
C GLN A 129 -14.38 -1.15 4.88
N ARG A 130 -14.52 -2.44 5.22
CA ARG A 130 -13.53 -3.15 6.06
C ARG A 130 -12.14 -3.23 5.42
N ARG A 131 -12.08 -3.31 4.09
CA ARG A 131 -10.81 -3.34 3.36
C ARG A 131 -10.13 -1.98 3.41
N ALA A 132 -10.84 -0.92 3.12
CA ALA A 132 -10.31 0.45 3.19
C ALA A 132 -9.83 0.78 4.61
N GLN A 133 -10.61 0.41 5.64
CA GLN A 133 -10.20 0.59 7.03
C GLN A 133 -8.89 -0.13 7.37
N LYS A 134 -8.69 -1.36 6.88
CA LYS A 134 -7.42 -2.08 7.07
C LYS A 134 -6.24 -1.42 6.37
N LEU A 135 -6.48 -0.83 5.20
CA LEU A 135 -5.45 -0.10 4.46
C LEU A 135 -5.07 1.20 5.18
N SER A 136 -6.04 1.92 5.75
CA SER A 136 -5.78 3.14 6.50
C SER A 136 -4.89 2.90 7.73
N LEU A 137 -5.03 1.76 8.39
CA LEU A 137 -4.21 1.38 9.55
C LEU A 137 -2.75 1.04 9.19
N ILE A 138 -2.45 0.77 7.93
CA ILE A 138 -1.09 0.46 7.46
C ILE A 138 -0.33 1.73 7.06
N HIS A 139 -1.03 2.84 6.77
CA HIS A 139 -0.46 4.04 6.15
C HIS A 139 -0.69 5.35 6.90
N ILE A 140 -1.41 5.32 8.00
CA ILE A 140 -1.72 6.54 8.76
C ILE A 140 -0.96 6.55 10.08
#